data_c55ddc3a2644d538f180c689bd693f4e
#
_entry.id   c55ddc3a2644d538f180c689bd693f4e
#
_cell.length_a   1.000
_cell.length_b   1.000
_cell.length_c   1.000
_cell.angle_alpha   90.00
_cell.angle_beta   90.00
_cell.angle_gamma   90.00
#
_symmetry.space_group_name_H-M   'P 1'
#
loop_
_entity.id
_entity.type
_entity.pdbx_description
1 polymer ?
#
loop_
_entity_poly.entity_id
_entity_poly.type
_entity_poly.pdbx_seq_one_letter_code
_entity_poly.pdbx_strand_id
1 'polypeptide(L)'
;MKGAVMKKHYLLASHFDQTLSFNDSGSVLSEMLGITGFREKVAGLSNLNLVQQGAELAYLLAHDPDFRRVTRNDLQEVGRRVRLKRNVALLARMLVQGMDGHRFDFYVISAAPEDVVLSALAGIVPADHVVGTRFQFQEGNGQIGSLVRVAAGYGKVAAVEEIRARHVVPRDQVIYVGDGQSDIPVMLHVNRGEGFTIAASEAREIAQIAKRTVISDDALSVLVPILEEIAGYGPSQIRALFEDQGLVIQEWDRVRTDWLTIRDGAGDGVIRLDATANA
;
A
#
# COMPACT_ATOMS: atom_id res chain seq x y z
N MET A 1 -39.47 3.57 -6.27
CA MET A 1 -38.96 3.73 -4.89
C MET A 1 -37.51 3.19 -4.91
N LYS A 2 -36.50 4.08 -4.84
CA LYS A 2 -35.11 3.64 -4.61
C LYS A 2 -35.05 3.11 -3.18
N GLY A 3 -34.77 1.83 -3.01
CA GLY A 3 -34.55 1.25 -1.69
C GLY A 3 -33.49 2.07 -0.97
N ALA A 4 -33.73 2.41 0.30
CA ALA A 4 -32.74 3.08 1.12
C ALA A 4 -31.47 2.21 1.19
N VAL A 5 -30.39 2.68 0.57
CA VAL A 5 -29.10 2.00 0.66
C VAL A 5 -28.74 2.00 2.15
N MET A 6 -28.55 0.80 2.72
CA MET A 6 -28.12 0.69 4.12
C MET A 6 -26.72 1.31 4.24
N LYS A 7 -26.61 2.30 5.10
CA LYS A 7 -25.34 2.95 5.43
C LYS A 7 -24.39 1.91 6.03
N LYS A 8 -23.25 1.69 5.39
CA LYS A 8 -22.25 0.74 5.86
C LYS A 8 -21.03 1.49 6.40
N HIS A 9 -20.32 0.83 7.31
CA HIS A 9 -19.08 1.32 7.88
C HIS A 9 -17.91 0.50 7.35
N TYR A 10 -16.99 1.13 6.64
CA TYR A 10 -15.84 0.50 6.02
C TYR A 10 -14.54 0.85 6.75
N LEU A 11 -13.64 -0.11 6.85
CA LEU A 11 -12.23 0.13 7.15
C LEU A 11 -11.48 0.21 5.83
N LEU A 12 -10.88 1.36 5.53
CA LEU A 12 -9.94 1.53 4.42
C LEU A 12 -8.52 1.59 4.96
N ALA A 13 -7.72 0.59 4.67
CA ALA A 13 -6.30 0.54 4.99
C ALA A 13 -5.46 0.69 3.71
N SER A 14 -4.51 1.62 3.72
CA SER A 14 -3.63 1.90 2.58
C SER A 14 -2.17 1.66 2.95
N HIS A 15 -1.41 1.06 2.04
CA HIS A 15 0.05 1.12 2.08
C HIS A 15 0.53 2.57 1.93
N PHE A 16 1.80 2.85 2.28
CA PHE A 16 2.38 4.20 2.23
C PHE A 16 3.34 4.38 1.04
N ASP A 17 4.50 3.69 1.07
CA ASP A 17 5.52 3.81 0.03
C ASP A 17 4.95 3.42 -1.34
N GLN A 18 5.19 4.24 -2.36
CA GLN A 18 4.72 4.07 -3.74
C GLN A 18 3.18 3.99 -3.92
N THR A 19 2.41 3.91 -2.82
CA THR A 19 0.94 3.96 -2.83
C THR A 19 0.43 5.38 -2.57
N LEU A 20 0.79 5.99 -1.43
CA LEU A 20 0.48 7.38 -1.08
C LEU A 20 1.66 8.32 -1.34
N SER A 21 2.86 7.78 -1.53
CA SER A 21 4.07 8.51 -1.90
C SER A 21 4.58 8.08 -3.27
N PHE A 22 5.47 8.90 -3.84
CA PHE A 22 6.24 8.54 -5.04
C PHE A 22 7.53 7.79 -4.69
N ASN A 23 8.07 8.06 -3.51
CA ASN A 23 9.36 7.53 -3.08
C ASN A 23 9.16 6.28 -2.21
N ASP A 24 10.21 5.48 -2.16
CA ASP A 24 10.44 4.45 -1.16
C ASP A 24 11.24 5.04 0.01
N SER A 25 10.77 4.83 1.23
CA SER A 25 11.36 5.40 2.46
C SER A 25 12.81 4.96 2.68
N GLY A 26 13.15 3.71 2.34
CA GLY A 26 14.50 3.19 2.47
C GLY A 26 15.46 3.83 1.48
N SER A 27 15.00 4.09 0.26
CA SER A 27 15.78 4.82 -0.76
C SER A 27 16.06 6.25 -0.31
N VAL A 28 15.07 6.97 0.20
CA VAL A 28 15.25 8.35 0.72
C VAL A 28 16.21 8.37 1.89
N LEU A 29 16.10 7.43 2.83
CA LEU A 29 17.01 7.30 3.97
C LEU A 29 18.46 7.06 3.48
N SER A 30 18.64 6.14 2.56
CA SER A 30 19.97 5.77 2.05
C SER A 30 20.64 6.93 1.31
N GLU A 31 19.89 7.67 0.49
CA GLU A 31 20.37 8.88 -0.17
C GLU A 31 20.75 9.96 0.84
N MET A 32 19.94 10.19 1.87
CA MET A 32 20.17 11.17 2.91
C MET A 32 21.46 10.89 3.71
N LEU A 33 21.73 9.60 3.96
CA LEU A 33 22.89 9.16 4.74
C LEU A 33 24.13 8.86 3.88
N GLY A 34 24.02 8.94 2.53
CA GLY A 34 25.10 8.59 1.62
C GLY A 34 25.40 7.07 1.60
N ILE A 35 24.45 6.23 1.96
CA ILE A 35 24.60 4.77 1.94
C ILE A 35 24.45 4.27 0.50
N THR A 36 25.47 3.67 -0.03
CA THR A 36 25.49 3.04 -1.36
C THR A 36 25.07 1.57 -1.27
N GLY A 37 24.57 1.01 -2.38
CA GLY A 37 24.24 -0.41 -2.45
C GLY A 37 22.98 -0.82 -1.68
N PHE A 38 22.10 0.11 -1.33
CA PHE A 38 20.86 -0.19 -0.60
C PHE A 38 19.97 -1.19 -1.34
N ARG A 39 19.79 -0.98 -2.66
CA ARG A 39 18.94 -1.86 -3.48
C ARG A 39 19.52 -3.28 -3.58
N GLU A 40 20.83 -3.39 -3.69
CA GLU A 40 21.54 -4.67 -3.71
C GLU A 40 21.42 -5.40 -2.36
N LYS A 41 21.50 -4.68 -1.24
CA LYS A 41 21.28 -5.25 0.09
C LYS A 41 19.85 -5.77 0.25
N VAL A 42 18.84 -4.99 -0.15
CA VAL A 42 17.43 -5.41 -0.14
C VAL A 42 17.22 -6.63 -1.03
N ALA A 43 17.69 -6.60 -2.27
CA ALA A 43 17.59 -7.72 -3.20
C ALA A 43 18.28 -8.98 -2.66
N GLY A 44 19.43 -8.85 -2.01
CA GLY A 44 20.14 -9.96 -1.39
C GLY A 44 19.32 -10.63 -0.28
N LEU A 45 18.71 -9.84 0.61
CA LEU A 45 17.84 -10.36 1.68
C LEU A 45 16.61 -11.07 1.12
N SER A 46 15.94 -10.46 0.12
CA SER A 46 14.76 -11.03 -0.53
C SER A 46 15.08 -12.33 -1.26
N ASN A 47 16.16 -12.38 -2.06
CA ASN A 47 16.55 -13.57 -2.82
C ASN A 47 16.91 -14.76 -1.94
N LEU A 48 17.48 -14.50 -0.77
CA LEU A 48 17.86 -15.53 0.19
C LEU A 48 16.71 -15.94 1.12
N ASN A 49 15.55 -15.28 1.02
CA ASN A 49 14.42 -15.45 1.91
C ASN A 49 14.79 -15.37 3.41
N LEU A 50 15.77 -14.51 3.75
CA LEU A 50 16.25 -14.35 5.11
C LEU A 50 15.27 -13.60 6.00
N VAL A 51 14.42 -12.79 5.40
CA VAL A 51 13.38 -12.01 6.07
C VAL A 51 12.07 -12.11 5.29
N GLN A 52 10.95 -11.83 5.98
CA GLN A 52 9.66 -11.71 5.32
C GLN A 52 9.70 -10.55 4.31
N GLN A 53 9.12 -10.74 3.13
CA GLN A 53 9.06 -9.70 2.10
C GLN A 53 8.46 -8.39 2.62
N GLY A 54 9.18 -7.30 2.37
CA GLY A 54 8.89 -5.97 2.91
C GLY A 54 9.53 -5.68 4.28
N ALA A 55 10.17 -6.66 4.93
CA ALA A 55 10.87 -6.46 6.19
C ALA A 55 12.37 -6.16 6.01
N GLU A 56 12.86 -6.07 4.78
CA GLU A 56 14.28 -5.90 4.46
C GLU A 56 14.85 -4.62 5.08
N LEU A 57 14.15 -3.48 4.94
CA LEU A 57 14.58 -2.22 5.57
C LEU A 57 14.62 -2.34 7.09
N ALA A 58 13.63 -3.00 7.71
CA ALA A 58 13.60 -3.21 9.15
C ALA A 58 14.81 -4.04 9.63
N TYR A 59 15.16 -5.08 8.86
CA TYR A 59 16.32 -5.90 9.13
C TYR A 59 17.64 -5.10 8.99
N LEU A 60 17.78 -4.32 7.91
CA LEU A 60 18.96 -3.48 7.70
C LEU A 60 19.13 -2.45 8.82
N LEU A 61 18.05 -1.78 9.21
CA LEU A 61 18.06 -0.81 10.31
C LEU A 61 18.46 -1.44 11.66
N ALA A 62 18.10 -2.70 11.88
CA ALA A 62 18.41 -3.39 13.14
C ALA A 62 19.81 -4.03 13.16
N HIS A 63 20.35 -4.43 12.00
CA HIS A 63 21.52 -5.33 11.95
C HIS A 63 22.66 -4.89 11.04
N ASP A 64 22.41 -4.06 10.02
CA ASP A 64 23.45 -3.66 9.07
C ASP A 64 24.31 -2.53 9.65
N PRO A 65 25.67 -2.65 9.60
CA PRO A 65 26.57 -1.64 10.14
C PRO A 65 26.43 -0.26 9.54
N ASP A 66 26.03 -0.12 8.26
CA ASP A 66 25.87 1.17 7.59
C ASP A 66 24.68 1.95 8.16
N PHE A 67 23.68 1.26 8.71
CA PHE A 67 22.51 1.87 9.35
C PHE A 67 22.63 2.03 10.87
N ARG A 68 23.75 1.62 11.49
CA ARG A 68 23.94 1.62 12.96
C ARG A 68 23.71 2.99 13.61
N ARG A 69 23.97 4.08 12.88
CA ARG A 69 23.88 5.45 13.40
C ARG A 69 22.51 6.08 13.15
N VAL A 70 21.59 5.37 12.53
CA VAL A 70 20.24 5.91 12.27
C VAL A 70 19.55 6.21 13.59
N THR A 71 19.05 7.42 13.69
CA THR A 71 18.31 7.92 14.85
C THR A 71 16.83 8.13 14.52
N ARG A 72 16.01 8.33 15.55
CA ARG A 72 14.61 8.73 15.36
C ARG A 72 14.51 10.03 14.55
N ASN A 73 15.38 10.97 14.78
CA ASN A 73 15.39 12.26 14.06
C ASN A 73 15.65 12.06 12.56
N ASP A 74 16.55 11.13 12.20
CA ASP A 74 16.81 10.80 10.80
C ASP A 74 15.55 10.21 10.13
N LEU A 75 14.85 9.31 10.82
CA LEU A 75 13.60 8.74 10.30
C LEU A 75 12.51 9.81 10.13
N GLN A 76 12.38 10.73 11.07
CA GLN A 76 11.45 11.85 10.93
C GLN A 76 11.86 12.80 9.79
N GLU A 77 13.16 13.02 9.58
CA GLU A 77 13.65 13.83 8.47
C GLU A 77 13.38 13.15 7.12
N VAL A 78 13.54 11.82 7.04
CA VAL A 78 13.11 11.05 5.86
C VAL A 78 11.64 11.29 5.55
N GLY A 79 10.77 11.23 6.55
CA GLY A 79 9.34 11.50 6.38
C GLY A 79 9.06 12.89 5.80
N ARG A 80 9.79 13.92 6.22
CA ARG A 80 9.69 15.28 5.66
C ARG A 80 10.18 15.37 4.21
N ARG A 81 11.07 14.49 3.78
CA ARG A 81 11.63 14.45 2.41
C ARG A 81 10.86 13.55 1.46
N VAL A 82 10.08 12.62 1.98
CA VAL A 82 9.22 11.78 1.15
C VAL A 82 8.23 12.65 0.41
N ARG A 83 8.17 12.47 -0.91
CA ARG A 83 7.25 13.19 -1.78
C ARG A 83 5.92 12.45 -1.83
N LEU A 84 4.88 13.01 -1.23
CA LEU A 84 3.53 12.49 -1.31
C LEU A 84 2.95 12.63 -2.73
N LYS A 85 2.10 11.70 -3.14
CA LYS A 85 1.26 11.86 -4.34
C LYS A 85 0.33 13.06 -4.16
N ARG A 86 -0.18 13.57 -5.28
CA ARG A 86 -1.15 14.67 -5.23
C ARG A 86 -2.39 14.24 -4.43
N ASN A 87 -3.03 15.19 -3.82
CA ASN A 87 -4.33 15.06 -3.17
C ASN A 87 -4.45 14.01 -2.02
N VAL A 88 -3.35 13.56 -1.40
CA VAL A 88 -3.42 12.66 -0.21
C VAL A 88 -4.25 13.30 0.92
N ALA A 89 -4.06 14.59 1.19
CA ALA A 89 -4.83 15.30 2.21
C ALA A 89 -6.32 15.42 1.85
N LEU A 90 -6.65 15.59 0.57
CA LEU A 90 -8.03 15.62 0.10
C LEU A 90 -8.67 14.23 0.21
N LEU A 91 -7.94 13.17 -0.17
CA LEU A 91 -8.39 11.79 0.00
C LEU A 91 -8.77 11.51 1.46
N ALA A 92 -7.85 11.79 2.39
CA ALA A 92 -8.08 11.58 3.82
C ALA A 92 -9.34 12.33 4.30
N ARG A 93 -9.49 13.60 3.90
CA ARG A 93 -10.64 14.42 4.25
C ARG A 93 -11.96 13.89 3.69
N MET A 94 -11.99 13.48 2.41
CA MET A 94 -13.20 12.93 1.79
C MET A 94 -13.63 11.61 2.44
N LEU A 95 -12.68 10.75 2.80
CA LEU A 95 -12.96 9.51 3.51
C LEU A 95 -13.56 9.76 4.90
N VAL A 96 -13.01 10.72 5.66
CA VAL A 96 -13.55 11.12 6.98
C VAL A 96 -14.96 11.71 6.87
N GLN A 97 -15.23 12.49 5.83
CA GLN A 97 -16.57 13.05 5.58
C GLN A 97 -17.59 11.96 5.20
N GLY A 98 -17.10 10.84 4.67
CA GLY A 98 -17.95 9.78 4.14
C GLY A 98 -18.50 10.09 2.74
N MET A 99 -19.00 9.08 2.07
CA MET A 99 -19.55 9.19 0.71
C MET A 99 -20.85 8.40 0.60
N ASP A 100 -21.86 9.00 0.02
CA ASP A 100 -23.22 8.42 -0.18
C ASP A 100 -23.81 7.76 1.07
N GLY A 101 -23.51 8.35 2.23
CA GLY A 101 -23.96 7.84 3.53
C GLY A 101 -23.13 6.66 4.07
N HIS A 102 -22.10 6.20 3.36
CA HIS A 102 -21.12 5.28 3.89
C HIS A 102 -20.08 6.02 4.73
N ARG A 103 -19.65 5.39 5.83
CA ARG A 103 -18.59 5.88 6.71
C ARG A 103 -17.32 5.09 6.44
N PHE A 104 -16.16 5.77 6.47
CA PHE A 104 -14.85 5.15 6.28
C PHE A 104 -13.92 5.51 7.44
N ASP A 105 -13.32 4.52 8.07
CA ASP A 105 -12.18 4.71 8.94
C ASP A 105 -10.92 4.52 8.08
N PHE A 106 -10.14 5.57 7.89
CA PHE A 106 -8.95 5.55 7.06
C PHE A 106 -7.70 5.32 7.90
N TYR A 107 -6.97 4.26 7.59
CA TYR A 107 -5.71 3.87 8.23
C TYR A 107 -4.59 3.73 7.20
N VAL A 108 -3.36 4.01 7.63
CA VAL A 108 -2.15 3.75 6.83
C VAL A 108 -1.35 2.66 7.51
N ILE A 109 -1.09 1.56 6.79
CA ILE A 109 -0.35 0.38 7.29
C ILE A 109 0.85 0.16 6.37
N SER A 110 2.07 0.37 6.87
CA SER A 110 3.28 0.35 6.05
C SER A 110 4.41 -0.45 6.68
N ALA A 111 5.19 -1.12 5.83
CA ALA A 111 6.44 -1.74 6.22
C ALA A 111 7.54 -0.71 6.59
N ALA A 112 7.41 0.52 6.12
CA ALA A 112 8.29 1.63 6.48
C ALA A 112 8.34 1.86 8.00
N PRO A 113 9.43 2.44 8.51
CA PRO A 113 9.48 2.87 9.91
C PRO A 113 8.31 3.79 10.26
N GLU A 114 7.65 3.52 11.39
CA GLU A 114 6.46 4.27 11.82
C GLU A 114 6.75 5.77 11.95
N ASP A 115 7.94 6.14 12.47
CA ASP A 115 8.38 7.53 12.60
C ASP A 115 8.49 8.26 11.24
N VAL A 116 8.81 7.55 10.15
CA VAL A 116 8.81 8.11 8.79
C VAL A 116 7.38 8.42 8.36
N VAL A 117 6.48 7.46 8.49
CA VAL A 117 5.08 7.61 8.03
C VAL A 117 4.36 8.68 8.83
N LEU A 118 4.55 8.70 10.15
CA LEU A 118 4.00 9.73 11.04
C LEU A 118 4.47 11.12 10.66
N SER A 119 5.77 11.27 10.35
CA SER A 119 6.33 12.56 9.94
C SER A 119 5.81 13.01 8.58
N ALA A 120 5.72 12.10 7.60
CA ALA A 120 5.24 12.41 6.25
C ALA A 120 3.75 12.79 6.22
N LEU A 121 2.94 12.15 7.07
CA LEU A 121 1.48 12.35 7.11
C LEU A 121 1.02 13.28 8.26
N ALA A 122 1.96 13.99 8.89
CA ALA A 122 1.63 14.93 9.98
C ALA A 122 0.58 15.96 9.53
N GLY A 123 -0.52 16.08 10.29
CA GLY A 123 -1.63 16.99 9.96
C GLY A 123 -2.56 16.48 8.85
N ILE A 124 -2.31 15.31 8.26
CA ILE A 124 -3.14 14.69 7.21
C ILE A 124 -3.91 13.49 7.78
N VAL A 125 -3.18 12.59 8.46
CA VAL A 125 -3.75 11.38 9.07
C VAL A 125 -3.48 11.42 10.58
N PRO A 126 -4.46 11.11 11.44
CA PRO A 126 -4.22 11.02 12.88
C PRO A 126 -3.12 10.01 13.20
N ALA A 127 -2.29 10.31 14.20
CA ALA A 127 -1.14 9.46 14.54
C ALA A 127 -1.54 8.03 14.96
N ASP A 128 -2.69 7.87 15.61
CA ASP A 128 -3.27 6.58 16.01
C ASP A 128 -3.90 5.81 14.83
N HIS A 129 -4.00 6.42 13.66
CA HIS A 129 -4.40 5.79 12.39
C HIS A 129 -3.20 5.36 11.52
N VAL A 130 -1.99 5.48 12.03
CA VAL A 130 -0.76 5.03 11.36
C VAL A 130 -0.20 3.81 12.07
N VAL A 131 0.06 2.76 11.30
CA VAL A 131 0.70 1.52 11.76
C VAL A 131 1.91 1.26 10.88
N GLY A 132 3.10 1.49 11.44
CA GLY A 132 4.37 1.26 10.76
C GLY A 132 5.21 0.18 11.44
N THR A 133 6.38 -0.09 10.88
CA THR A 133 7.41 -0.85 11.58
C THR A 133 7.96 -0.01 12.73
N ARG A 134 7.89 -0.55 13.95
CA ARG A 134 8.21 0.19 15.17
C ARG A 134 9.53 -0.27 15.77
N PHE A 135 10.35 0.73 16.12
CA PHE A 135 11.61 0.55 16.81
C PHE A 135 11.56 1.11 18.23
N GLN A 136 12.34 0.52 19.12
CA GLN A 136 12.73 1.15 20.37
C GLN A 136 14.06 1.86 20.14
N PHE A 137 14.17 3.08 20.64
CA PHE A 137 15.38 3.90 20.52
C PHE A 137 16.15 3.94 21.83
N GLN A 138 17.48 4.01 21.72
CA GLN A 138 18.36 4.10 22.87
C GLN A 138 18.24 5.47 23.54
N GLU A 139 18.21 5.48 24.86
CA GLU A 139 18.25 6.71 25.63
C GLU A 139 19.62 7.38 25.48
N GLY A 140 19.61 8.70 25.29
CA GLY A 140 20.80 9.54 25.20
C GLY A 140 21.29 9.82 23.78
N ASN A 141 21.35 8.84 22.87
CA ASN A 141 21.82 9.05 21.50
C ASN A 141 20.70 8.98 20.44
N GLY A 142 19.51 8.47 20.80
CA GLY A 142 18.36 8.34 19.91
C GLY A 142 18.53 7.30 18.79
N GLN A 143 19.57 6.49 18.84
CA GLN A 143 19.82 5.44 17.84
C GLN A 143 18.83 4.27 18.02
N ILE A 144 18.64 3.51 16.95
CA ILE A 144 17.80 2.30 16.99
C ILE A 144 18.43 1.29 17.96
N GLY A 145 17.64 0.87 18.95
CA GLY A 145 18.04 -0.13 19.95
C GLY A 145 17.54 -1.52 19.61
N SER A 146 16.23 -1.65 19.34
CA SER A 146 15.62 -2.93 18.98
C SER A 146 14.40 -2.76 18.11
N LEU A 147 14.05 -3.83 17.39
CA LEU A 147 12.85 -3.93 16.59
C LEU A 147 11.69 -4.42 17.47
N VAL A 148 10.61 -3.64 17.55
CA VAL A 148 9.44 -3.94 18.39
C VAL A 148 8.33 -4.61 17.58
N ARG A 149 8.07 -4.14 16.37
CA ARG A 149 7.02 -4.65 15.49
C ARG A 149 7.42 -4.49 14.03
N VAL A 150 7.13 -5.49 13.22
CA VAL A 150 7.26 -5.43 11.75
C VAL A 150 5.87 -5.39 11.14
N ALA A 151 5.55 -4.29 10.42
CA ALA A 151 4.28 -4.11 9.73
C ALA A 151 4.41 -4.47 8.23
N ALA A 152 4.97 -5.65 7.93
CA ALA A 152 5.12 -6.19 6.58
C ALA A 152 4.42 -7.55 6.48
N GLY A 153 3.98 -7.93 5.30
CA GLY A 153 3.38 -9.24 5.03
C GLY A 153 2.30 -9.64 6.04
N TYR A 154 2.52 -10.69 6.82
CA TYR A 154 1.58 -11.12 7.87
C TYR A 154 1.44 -10.11 9.02
N GLY A 155 2.41 -9.24 9.25
CA GLY A 155 2.29 -8.13 10.18
C GLY A 155 1.20 -7.13 9.76
N LYS A 156 1.00 -6.92 8.45
CA LYS A 156 -0.11 -6.12 7.92
C LYS A 156 -1.46 -6.81 8.14
N VAL A 157 -1.52 -8.15 8.01
CA VAL A 157 -2.73 -8.93 8.32
C VAL A 157 -3.14 -8.74 9.78
N ALA A 158 -2.18 -8.88 10.70
CA ALA A 158 -2.42 -8.69 12.12
C ALA A 158 -2.92 -7.27 12.43
N ALA A 159 -2.31 -6.24 11.82
CA ALA A 159 -2.72 -4.85 11.98
C ALA A 159 -4.17 -4.61 11.48
N VAL A 160 -4.51 -5.11 10.28
CA VAL A 160 -5.88 -4.99 9.74
C VAL A 160 -6.90 -5.67 10.67
N GLU A 161 -6.62 -6.89 11.15
CA GLU A 161 -7.54 -7.61 12.03
C GLU A 161 -7.69 -6.92 13.40
N GLU A 162 -6.60 -6.36 13.96
CA GLU A 162 -6.65 -5.59 15.20
C GLU A 162 -7.53 -4.34 15.05
N ILE A 163 -7.30 -3.55 13.97
CA ILE A 163 -8.06 -2.34 13.70
C ILE A 163 -9.53 -2.68 13.44
N ARG A 164 -9.79 -3.68 12.58
CA ARG A 164 -11.13 -4.14 12.25
C ARG A 164 -11.91 -4.55 13.50
N ALA A 165 -11.27 -5.32 14.40
CA ALA A 165 -11.89 -5.77 15.63
C ALA A 165 -12.19 -4.59 16.58
N ARG A 166 -11.27 -3.61 16.69
CA ARG A 166 -11.45 -2.40 17.50
C ARG A 166 -12.65 -1.56 17.06
N HIS A 167 -12.85 -1.44 15.75
CA HIS A 167 -13.95 -0.65 15.16
C HIS A 167 -15.20 -1.49 14.86
N VAL A 168 -15.18 -2.78 15.16
CA VAL A 168 -16.29 -3.74 14.94
C VAL A 168 -16.75 -3.72 13.46
N VAL A 169 -15.77 -3.64 12.53
CA VAL A 169 -16.05 -3.65 11.08
C VAL A 169 -16.13 -5.10 10.59
N PRO A 170 -17.19 -5.50 9.86
CA PRO A 170 -17.29 -6.81 9.21
C PRO A 170 -16.15 -7.04 8.19
N ARG A 171 -15.80 -8.31 7.93
CA ARG A 171 -14.69 -8.64 7.02
C ARG A 171 -14.95 -8.19 5.58
N ASP A 172 -16.19 -8.30 5.12
CA ASP A 172 -16.63 -7.85 3.79
C ASP A 172 -16.64 -6.31 3.63
N GLN A 173 -16.44 -5.58 4.73
CA GLN A 173 -16.36 -4.12 4.73
C GLN A 173 -14.92 -3.60 4.94
N VAL A 174 -13.93 -4.45 4.71
CA VAL A 174 -12.52 -4.05 4.69
C VAL A 174 -12.09 -3.75 3.25
N ILE A 175 -11.46 -2.59 3.06
CA ILE A 175 -10.84 -2.16 1.81
C ILE A 175 -9.33 -2.08 2.05
N TYR A 176 -8.53 -2.69 1.18
CA TYR A 176 -7.08 -2.60 1.25
C TYR A 176 -6.49 -2.11 -0.06
N VAL A 177 -5.59 -1.10 0.04
CA VAL A 177 -4.85 -0.54 -1.10
C VAL A 177 -3.37 -0.78 -0.89
N GLY A 178 -2.69 -1.38 -1.87
CA GLY A 178 -1.26 -1.65 -1.81
C GLY A 178 -0.62 -1.74 -3.19
N ASP A 179 0.70 -1.83 -3.25
CA ASP A 179 1.45 -1.76 -4.50
C ASP A 179 2.46 -2.90 -4.72
N GLY A 180 2.80 -3.67 -3.67
CA GLY A 180 3.93 -4.57 -3.75
C GLY A 180 3.77 -5.91 -3.02
N GLN A 181 4.85 -6.68 -3.05
CA GLN A 181 4.89 -8.05 -2.52
C GLN A 181 4.57 -8.13 -1.02
N SER A 182 4.91 -7.07 -0.26
CA SER A 182 4.59 -7.00 1.17
C SER A 182 3.09 -6.92 1.46
N ASP A 183 2.27 -6.60 0.43
CA ASP A 183 0.82 -6.46 0.52
C ASP A 183 0.08 -7.75 0.13
N ILE A 184 0.75 -8.68 -0.55
CA ILE A 184 0.13 -9.94 -1.02
C ILE A 184 -0.59 -10.68 0.12
N PRO A 185 0.02 -10.95 1.29
CA PRO A 185 -0.65 -11.68 2.36
C PRO A 185 -1.92 -10.98 2.86
N VAL A 186 -1.89 -9.66 3.04
CA VAL A 186 -3.06 -8.92 3.53
C VAL A 186 -4.14 -8.79 2.45
N MET A 187 -3.79 -8.62 1.18
CA MET A 187 -4.77 -8.62 0.09
C MET A 187 -5.47 -9.97 -0.05
N LEU A 188 -4.74 -11.08 0.02
CA LEU A 188 -5.33 -12.42 0.02
C LEU A 188 -6.24 -12.64 1.22
N HIS A 189 -5.84 -12.13 2.40
CA HIS A 189 -6.65 -12.20 3.62
C HIS A 189 -7.97 -11.41 3.47
N VAL A 190 -7.90 -10.18 2.98
CA VAL A 190 -9.08 -9.33 2.72
C VAL A 190 -10.00 -9.96 1.68
N ASN A 191 -9.45 -10.51 0.59
CA ASN A 191 -10.23 -11.19 -0.44
C ASN A 191 -10.96 -12.43 0.10
N ARG A 192 -10.33 -13.21 1.00
CA ARG A 192 -10.98 -14.37 1.66
C ARG A 192 -12.14 -13.94 2.56
N GLY A 193 -12.10 -12.73 3.10
CA GLY A 193 -13.17 -12.12 3.88
C GLY A 193 -14.21 -11.40 3.02
N GLU A 194 -14.20 -11.57 1.69
CA GLU A 194 -15.05 -10.88 0.72
C GLU A 194 -14.88 -9.36 0.69
N GLY A 195 -13.85 -8.82 1.36
CA GLY A 195 -13.48 -7.40 1.33
C GLY A 195 -13.01 -6.96 -0.05
N PHE A 196 -12.65 -5.70 -0.18
CA PHE A 196 -12.29 -5.08 -1.45
C PHE A 196 -10.82 -4.72 -1.51
N THR A 197 -10.12 -5.10 -2.58
CA THR A 197 -8.68 -4.86 -2.73
C THR A 197 -8.37 -4.08 -4.00
N ILE A 198 -7.46 -3.12 -3.87
CA ILE A 198 -7.02 -2.24 -4.96
C ILE A 198 -5.49 -2.30 -5.05
N ALA A 199 -4.98 -2.67 -6.22
CA ALA A 199 -3.56 -2.54 -6.53
C ALA A 199 -3.28 -1.13 -7.06
N ALA A 200 -2.28 -0.46 -6.48
CA ALA A 200 -1.78 0.84 -6.94
C ALA A 200 -0.46 0.67 -7.73
N SER A 201 -0.32 -0.43 -8.46
CA SER A 201 0.90 -0.83 -9.15
C SER A 201 0.58 -1.66 -10.39
N GLU A 202 1.46 -1.57 -11.40
CA GLU A 202 1.41 -2.42 -12.61
C GLU A 202 2.05 -3.81 -12.38
N ALA A 203 2.64 -4.05 -11.21
CA ALA A 203 3.29 -5.32 -10.90
C ALA A 203 2.27 -6.46 -11.02
N ARG A 204 2.62 -7.45 -11.86
CA ARG A 204 1.72 -8.54 -12.24
C ARG A 204 1.20 -9.32 -11.03
N GLU A 205 2.07 -9.58 -10.07
CA GLU A 205 1.80 -10.40 -8.89
C GLU A 205 0.68 -9.81 -8.04
N ILE A 206 0.69 -8.48 -7.86
CA ILE A 206 -0.32 -7.82 -7.04
C ILE A 206 -1.59 -7.51 -7.83
N ALA A 207 -1.45 -7.15 -9.11
CA ALA A 207 -2.59 -6.88 -9.98
C ALA A 207 -3.45 -8.14 -10.23
N GLN A 208 -2.87 -9.35 -10.20
CA GLN A 208 -3.61 -10.60 -10.30
C GLN A 208 -4.43 -10.94 -9.04
N ILE A 209 -4.02 -10.42 -7.88
CA ILE A 209 -4.67 -10.68 -6.60
C ILE A 209 -5.73 -9.63 -6.30
N ALA A 210 -5.48 -8.38 -6.65
CA ALA A 210 -6.40 -7.28 -6.40
C ALA A 210 -7.69 -7.42 -7.23
N LYS A 211 -8.81 -7.01 -6.64
CA LYS A 211 -10.10 -6.93 -7.36
C LYS A 211 -10.10 -5.82 -8.41
N ARG A 212 -9.35 -4.75 -8.17
CA ARG A 212 -9.16 -3.62 -9.09
C ARG A 212 -7.72 -3.14 -9.07
N THR A 213 -7.28 -2.57 -10.19
CA THR A 213 -5.97 -1.92 -10.29
C THR A 213 -6.17 -0.48 -10.72
N VAL A 214 -5.43 0.44 -10.09
CA VAL A 214 -5.45 1.88 -10.39
C VAL A 214 -4.03 2.38 -10.50
N ILE A 215 -3.70 2.97 -11.64
CA ILE A 215 -2.37 3.56 -11.89
C ILE A 215 -2.54 5.07 -12.02
N SER A 216 -1.96 5.81 -11.07
CA SER A 216 -2.05 7.26 -11.05
C SER A 216 -0.96 7.88 -10.15
N ASP A 217 -0.61 9.12 -10.43
CA ASP A 217 0.19 10.00 -9.59
C ASP A 217 -0.66 10.83 -8.60
N ASP A 218 -1.97 10.57 -8.57
CA ASP A 218 -2.93 11.24 -7.71
C ASP A 218 -3.61 10.21 -6.78
N ALA A 219 -3.55 10.46 -5.48
CA ALA A 219 -4.10 9.56 -4.46
C ALA A 219 -5.63 9.42 -4.54
N LEU A 220 -6.33 10.41 -5.09
CA LEU A 220 -7.79 10.33 -5.26
C LEU A 220 -8.23 9.25 -6.25
N SER A 221 -7.34 8.77 -7.08
CA SER A 221 -7.65 7.71 -8.05
C SER A 221 -8.20 6.44 -7.40
N VAL A 222 -7.83 6.15 -6.15
CA VAL A 222 -8.35 5.00 -5.40
C VAL A 222 -9.84 5.14 -5.05
N LEU A 223 -10.38 6.36 -5.06
CA LEU A 223 -11.81 6.57 -4.85
C LEU A 223 -12.66 6.07 -6.02
N VAL A 224 -12.12 6.07 -7.24
CA VAL A 224 -12.86 5.67 -8.43
C VAL A 224 -13.44 4.25 -8.30
N PRO A 225 -12.62 3.19 -8.07
CA PRO A 225 -13.17 1.86 -7.88
C PRO A 225 -14.04 1.72 -6.62
N ILE A 226 -13.78 2.50 -5.56
CA ILE A 226 -14.60 2.50 -4.36
C ILE A 226 -16.00 3.06 -4.66
N LEU A 227 -16.07 4.17 -5.38
CA LEU A 227 -17.33 4.78 -5.78
C LEU A 227 -18.13 3.88 -6.73
N GLU A 228 -17.46 3.20 -7.67
CA GLU A 228 -18.12 2.28 -8.59
C GLU A 228 -18.67 1.03 -7.89
N GLU A 229 -17.83 0.34 -7.11
CA GLU A 229 -18.16 -0.99 -6.58
C GLU A 229 -18.97 -0.91 -5.26
N ILE A 230 -18.75 0.13 -4.46
CA ILE A 230 -19.39 0.27 -3.14
C ILE A 230 -20.57 1.23 -3.17
N ALA A 231 -20.38 2.41 -3.76
CA ALA A 231 -21.44 3.42 -3.84
C ALA A 231 -22.33 3.27 -5.09
N GLY A 232 -21.93 2.44 -6.07
CA GLY A 232 -22.71 2.22 -7.29
C GLY A 232 -22.76 3.42 -8.23
N TYR A 233 -21.77 4.29 -8.18
CA TYR A 233 -21.68 5.47 -9.02
C TYR A 233 -21.32 5.12 -10.45
N GLY A 234 -22.02 5.73 -11.40
CA GLY A 234 -21.62 5.71 -12.80
C GLY A 234 -20.52 6.75 -13.11
N PRO A 235 -19.88 6.65 -14.29
CA PRO A 235 -18.79 7.54 -14.68
C PRO A 235 -19.11 9.03 -14.61
N SER A 236 -20.33 9.43 -14.97
CA SER A 236 -20.78 10.84 -14.92
C SER A 236 -20.89 11.35 -13.48
N GLN A 237 -21.36 10.53 -12.54
CA GLN A 237 -21.48 10.90 -11.12
C GLN A 237 -20.08 11.03 -10.49
N ILE A 238 -19.13 10.15 -10.86
CA ILE A 238 -17.75 10.24 -10.38
C ILE A 238 -17.08 11.51 -10.90
N ARG A 239 -17.25 11.83 -12.20
CA ARG A 239 -16.71 13.08 -12.76
C ARG A 239 -17.29 14.31 -12.05
N ALA A 240 -18.59 14.35 -11.85
CA ALA A 240 -19.23 15.45 -11.11
C ALA A 240 -18.71 15.59 -9.68
N LEU A 241 -18.49 14.47 -8.96
CA LEU A 241 -17.90 14.50 -7.63
C LEU A 241 -16.48 15.12 -7.61
N PHE A 242 -15.66 14.80 -8.63
CA PHE A 242 -14.33 15.39 -8.75
C PHE A 242 -14.40 16.87 -9.15
N GLU A 243 -15.32 17.24 -10.04
CA GLU A 243 -15.56 18.64 -10.45
C GLU A 243 -16.00 19.49 -9.24
N ASP A 244 -16.85 18.96 -8.35
CA ASP A 244 -17.24 19.62 -7.11
C ASP A 244 -16.04 19.90 -6.16
N GLN A 245 -14.96 19.16 -6.31
CA GLN A 245 -13.68 19.41 -5.61
C GLN A 245 -12.71 20.31 -6.43
N GLY A 246 -13.16 20.87 -7.54
CA GLY A 246 -12.33 21.67 -8.45
C GLY A 246 -11.33 20.86 -9.28
N LEU A 247 -11.58 19.57 -9.47
CA LEU A 247 -10.71 18.63 -10.19
C LEU A 247 -11.40 18.13 -11.45
N VAL A 248 -10.62 17.84 -12.49
CA VAL A 248 -11.11 17.27 -13.74
C VAL A 248 -10.39 15.95 -14.00
N ILE A 249 -11.15 14.88 -14.23
CA ILE A 249 -10.63 13.61 -14.72
C ILE A 249 -10.46 13.76 -16.25
N GLN A 250 -9.22 14.06 -16.68
CA GLN A 250 -8.91 14.29 -18.10
C GLN A 250 -8.93 12.98 -18.89
N GLU A 251 -8.26 11.95 -18.37
CA GLU A 251 -8.16 10.63 -18.98
C GLU A 251 -8.65 9.58 -17.99
N TRP A 252 -9.42 8.64 -18.48
CA TRP A 252 -9.90 7.50 -17.70
C TRP A 252 -10.07 6.31 -18.62
N ASP A 253 -8.96 5.59 -18.80
CA ASP A 253 -8.93 4.41 -19.62
C ASP A 253 -9.08 3.16 -18.75
N ARG A 254 -10.04 2.30 -19.11
CA ARG A 254 -10.19 0.97 -18.53
C ARG A 254 -9.50 -0.03 -19.44
N VAL A 255 -8.31 -0.45 -19.03
CA VAL A 255 -7.57 -1.48 -19.74
C VAL A 255 -7.89 -2.83 -19.10
N ARG A 256 -8.39 -3.78 -19.90
CA ARG A 256 -8.48 -5.19 -19.53
C ARG A 256 -7.21 -5.88 -20.02
N THR A 257 -6.48 -6.51 -19.10
CA THR A 257 -5.32 -7.32 -19.43
C THR A 257 -5.62 -8.77 -19.06
N ASP A 258 -5.71 -9.64 -20.09
CA ASP A 258 -5.83 -11.07 -19.88
C ASP A 258 -4.43 -11.68 -19.84
N TRP A 259 -4.06 -12.27 -18.69
CA TRP A 259 -2.83 -13.03 -18.56
C TRP A 259 -3.13 -14.50 -18.68
N LEU A 260 -2.78 -15.08 -19.84
CA LEU A 260 -3.06 -16.47 -20.15
C LEU A 260 -1.76 -17.28 -20.05
N THR A 261 -1.83 -18.41 -19.34
CA THR A 261 -0.83 -19.47 -19.40
C THR A 261 -1.49 -20.70 -19.97
N ILE A 262 -1.10 -21.06 -21.19
CA ILE A 262 -1.59 -22.27 -21.86
C ILE A 262 -0.52 -23.35 -21.68
N ARG A 263 -0.91 -24.52 -21.19
CA ARG A 263 -0.04 -25.69 -21.04
C ARG A 263 -0.64 -26.86 -21.80
N ASP A 264 0.22 -27.73 -22.32
CA ASP A 264 -0.25 -28.97 -22.92
C ASP A 264 -0.95 -29.86 -21.89
N GLY A 265 -2.08 -30.42 -22.25
CA GLY A 265 -2.87 -31.31 -21.38
C GLY A 265 -2.26 -32.72 -21.13
N ALA A 266 -1.07 -33.00 -21.67
CA ALA A 266 -0.32 -34.23 -21.47
C ALA A 266 1.08 -33.89 -20.97
N GLY A 267 1.29 -33.97 -19.65
CA GLY A 267 2.56 -34.07 -18.91
C GLY A 267 3.73 -33.21 -19.39
N ASP A 268 4.38 -32.55 -18.49
CA ASP A 268 5.69 -31.85 -18.47
C ASP A 268 6.55 -31.84 -19.77
N GLY A 269 6.03 -31.36 -20.88
CA GLY A 269 6.77 -31.16 -22.12
C GLY A 269 6.81 -29.70 -22.51
N VAL A 270 7.95 -29.05 -22.31
CA VAL A 270 8.24 -27.73 -22.90
C VAL A 270 8.35 -27.92 -24.40
N ILE A 271 7.37 -27.48 -25.20
CA ILE A 271 7.52 -27.37 -26.66
C ILE A 271 8.51 -26.23 -26.92
N ARG A 272 9.74 -26.58 -27.34
CA ARG A 272 10.63 -25.64 -28.00
C ARG A 272 10.12 -25.48 -29.44
N LEU A 273 9.65 -24.30 -29.77
CA LEU A 273 9.47 -23.91 -31.18
C LEU A 273 10.88 -23.70 -31.75
N ASP A 274 11.40 -24.70 -32.45
CA ASP A 274 12.60 -24.54 -33.27
C ASP A 274 12.27 -23.60 -34.43
N ALA A 275 12.83 -22.39 -34.37
CA ALA A 275 12.78 -21.44 -35.46
C ALA A 275 13.83 -21.79 -36.53
N THR A 276 13.64 -22.95 -37.19
CA THR A 276 14.42 -23.29 -38.41
C THR A 276 13.58 -24.14 -39.35
N ALA A 277 12.80 -23.48 -40.17
CA ALA A 277 12.43 -24.03 -41.46
C ALA A 277 12.01 -22.86 -42.35
N ASN A 278 12.98 -22.32 -43.09
CA ASN A 278 12.76 -21.92 -44.48
C ASN A 278 14.13 -21.69 -45.14
N ALA A 279 14.51 -22.68 -45.89
CA ALA A 279 15.36 -22.50 -47.05
C ALA A 279 14.52 -22.06 -48.25
#